data_41b075dabefde0005655c87c84f9fc1a
#
_entry.id   41b075dabefde0005655c87c84f9fc1a
#
_cell.length_a   1.000
_cell.length_b   1.000
_cell.length_c   1.000
_cell.angle_alpha   90.00
_cell.angle_beta   90.00
_cell.angle_gamma   90.00
#
_symmetry.space_group_name_H-M   'P 1'
#
loop_
_entity.id
_entity.type
_entity.pdbx_description
1 polymer ?
#
loop_
_entity_poly.entity_id
_entity_poly.type
_entity_poly.pdbx_seq_one_letter_code
_entity_poly.pdbx_strand_id
1 'polypeptide(L)'
;AAATAPAATIMVIKQYRAKGPVTETLLSVVAIDDATALILFSLSVAIAQALSNGAASLGASLLSPLKEIGGALVVGAALGFVFLLPLRFFKKAGNRLSLIVGFIFLGLGLAEWLGLSELLLCMAMGAVVANFSADVGSIMDLCDGVTPPIFMLFFVASGADLKLSVLPTVGLIGVIYIVLRVAGKYFGAA
;
A
#
# COMPACT_ATOMS: atom_id res chain seq x y z
N ALA A 1 -1.12 -13.42 -1.44
CA ALA A 1 -0.85 -13.88 -2.82
C ALA A 1 -1.73 -13.20 -3.88
N ALA A 2 -2.78 -12.50 -3.47
CA ALA A 2 -3.74 -11.87 -4.39
C ALA A 2 -3.22 -10.56 -5.00
N ALA A 3 -2.58 -9.70 -4.21
CA ALA A 3 -2.19 -8.37 -4.61
C ALA A 3 -1.28 -8.31 -5.85
N THR A 4 -1.58 -7.39 -6.73
CA THR A 4 -0.77 -7.07 -7.92
C THR A 4 -0.04 -5.77 -7.65
N ALA A 5 1.28 -5.74 -7.79
CA ALA A 5 2.05 -4.51 -7.57
C ALA A 5 1.55 -3.38 -8.49
N PRO A 6 1.05 -2.27 -7.94
CA PRO A 6 0.47 -1.18 -8.73
C PRO A 6 1.50 -0.45 -9.58
N ALA A 7 2.76 -0.43 -9.12
CA ALA A 7 3.84 0.29 -9.74
C ALA A 7 4.03 -0.04 -11.23
N ALA A 8 4.12 -1.33 -11.57
CA ALA A 8 4.31 -1.76 -12.96
C ALA A 8 3.11 -1.39 -13.84
N THR A 9 1.89 -1.58 -13.34
CA THR A 9 0.66 -1.25 -14.07
C THR A 9 0.56 0.25 -14.35
N ILE A 10 0.81 1.09 -13.33
CA ILE A 10 0.77 2.55 -13.47
C ILE A 10 1.86 3.04 -14.44
N MET A 11 3.08 2.48 -14.35
CA MET A 11 4.16 2.85 -15.27
C MET A 11 3.82 2.53 -16.73
N VAL A 12 3.26 1.36 -17.01
CA VAL A 12 2.84 0.97 -18.37
C VAL A 12 1.72 1.88 -18.87
N ILE A 13 0.68 2.15 -18.06
CA ILE A 13 -0.41 3.05 -18.42
C ILE A 13 0.14 4.44 -18.78
N LYS A 14 1.07 4.98 -17.99
CA LYS A 14 1.70 6.28 -18.25
C LYS A 14 2.58 6.26 -19.49
N GLN A 15 3.38 5.23 -19.69
CA GLN A 15 4.27 5.09 -20.84
C GLN A 15 3.51 5.06 -22.15
N TYR A 16 2.41 4.32 -22.22
CA TYR A 16 1.58 4.20 -23.41
C TYR A 16 0.44 5.21 -23.48
N ARG A 17 0.30 6.08 -22.46
CA ARG A 17 -0.79 7.05 -22.32
C ARG A 17 -2.16 6.39 -22.53
N ALA A 18 -2.31 5.17 -22.01
CA ALA A 18 -3.52 4.39 -22.16
C ALA A 18 -4.70 5.11 -21.49
N LYS A 19 -5.82 5.22 -22.21
CA LYS A 19 -7.07 5.83 -21.73
C LYS A 19 -8.26 4.94 -22.13
N GLY A 20 -9.27 4.92 -21.30
CA GLY A 20 -10.52 4.20 -21.59
C GLY A 20 -11.07 3.46 -20.37
N PRO A 21 -12.26 2.88 -20.49
CA PRO A 21 -12.97 2.28 -19.35
C PRO A 21 -12.18 1.13 -18.72
N VAL A 22 -11.42 0.37 -19.50
CA VAL A 22 -10.57 -0.72 -18.99
C VAL A 22 -9.45 -0.16 -18.11
N THR A 23 -8.81 0.95 -18.52
CA THR A 23 -7.74 1.59 -17.74
C THR A 23 -8.26 2.15 -16.43
N GLU A 24 -9.41 2.79 -16.43
CA GLU A 24 -10.05 3.36 -15.24
C GLU A 24 -10.46 2.25 -14.25
N THR A 25 -11.07 1.19 -14.76
CA THR A 25 -11.43 0.02 -13.94
C THR A 25 -10.19 -0.65 -13.37
N LEU A 26 -9.13 -0.81 -14.17
CA LEU A 26 -7.88 -1.42 -13.74
C LEU A 26 -7.21 -0.61 -12.62
N LEU A 27 -7.16 0.71 -12.73
CA LEU A 27 -6.61 1.59 -11.69
C LEU A 27 -7.41 1.50 -10.39
N SER A 28 -8.74 1.46 -10.49
CA SER A 28 -9.62 1.31 -9.32
C SER A 28 -9.42 -0.05 -8.64
N VAL A 29 -9.35 -1.13 -9.42
CA VAL A 29 -9.13 -2.49 -8.91
C VAL A 29 -7.77 -2.58 -8.22
N VAL A 30 -6.71 -2.04 -8.83
CA VAL A 30 -5.35 -2.07 -8.26
C VAL A 30 -5.28 -1.33 -6.93
N ALA A 31 -5.97 -0.19 -6.80
CA ALA A 31 -6.00 0.58 -5.56
C ALA A 31 -6.72 -0.18 -4.42
N ILE A 32 -7.83 -0.87 -4.73
CA ILE A 32 -8.59 -1.65 -3.75
C ILE A 32 -7.88 -2.97 -3.41
N ASP A 33 -7.19 -3.58 -4.38
CA ASP A 33 -6.48 -4.86 -4.23
C ASP A 33 -5.42 -4.79 -3.12
N ASP A 34 -4.65 -3.72 -3.06
CA ASP A 34 -3.63 -3.52 -2.02
C ASP A 34 -4.24 -3.45 -0.61
N ALA A 35 -5.29 -2.65 -0.43
CA ALA A 35 -5.98 -2.55 0.86
C ALA A 35 -6.60 -3.90 1.27
N THR A 36 -7.27 -4.58 0.34
CA THR A 36 -7.90 -5.89 0.58
C THR A 36 -6.86 -6.95 0.92
N ALA A 37 -5.72 -6.97 0.20
CA ALA A 37 -4.65 -7.93 0.44
C ALA A 37 -4.00 -7.75 1.82
N LEU A 38 -3.82 -6.52 2.28
CA LEU A 38 -3.31 -6.23 3.63
C LEU A 38 -4.27 -6.71 4.71
N ILE A 39 -5.56 -6.43 4.56
CA ILE A 39 -6.58 -6.88 5.51
C ILE A 39 -6.61 -8.41 5.57
N LEU A 40 -6.64 -9.10 4.43
CA LEU A 40 -6.64 -10.55 4.36
C LEU A 40 -5.35 -11.17 4.92
N PHE A 41 -4.20 -10.55 4.68
CA PHE A 41 -2.93 -11.01 5.21
C PHE A 41 -2.89 -10.88 6.73
N SER A 42 -3.22 -9.72 7.28
CA SER A 42 -3.26 -9.49 8.74
C SER A 42 -4.23 -10.44 9.43
N LEU A 43 -5.40 -10.69 8.83
CA LEU A 43 -6.37 -11.64 9.34
C LEU A 43 -5.84 -13.10 9.31
N SER A 44 -5.19 -13.49 8.21
CA SER A 44 -4.61 -14.84 8.06
C SER A 44 -3.50 -15.08 9.07
N VAL A 45 -2.64 -14.09 9.31
CA VAL A 45 -1.58 -14.16 10.33
C VAL A 45 -2.17 -14.27 11.72
N ALA A 46 -3.22 -13.50 12.03
CA ALA A 46 -3.90 -13.58 13.32
C ALA A 46 -4.51 -14.96 13.58
N ILE A 47 -5.16 -15.56 12.57
CA ILE A 47 -5.72 -16.91 12.65
C ILE A 47 -4.60 -17.94 12.85
N ALA A 48 -3.51 -17.84 12.10
CA ALA A 48 -2.36 -18.75 12.24
C ALA A 48 -1.73 -18.68 13.63
N GLN A 49 -1.57 -17.47 14.18
CA GLN A 49 -1.07 -17.27 15.55
C GLN A 49 -2.03 -17.82 16.61
N ALA A 50 -3.34 -17.62 16.43
CA ALA A 50 -4.35 -18.16 17.33
C ALA A 50 -4.35 -19.70 17.36
N LEU A 51 -4.19 -20.34 16.21
CA LEU A 51 -4.08 -21.80 16.10
C LEU A 51 -2.78 -22.33 16.71
N SER A 52 -1.68 -21.62 16.59
CA SER A 52 -0.37 -21.99 17.12
C SER A 52 -0.29 -21.85 18.64
N ASN A 53 -0.93 -20.83 19.21
CA ASN A 53 -0.87 -20.51 20.65
C ASN A 53 -1.98 -21.14 21.50
N GLY A 54 -2.82 -21.99 20.90
CA GLY A 54 -3.96 -22.64 21.56
C GLY A 54 -5.20 -21.73 21.63
N ALA A 55 -6.37 -22.35 21.53
CA ALA A 55 -7.67 -21.69 21.32
C ALA A 55 -8.13 -20.68 22.41
N ALA A 56 -7.37 -20.51 23.48
CA ALA A 56 -7.75 -19.65 24.61
C ALA A 56 -7.68 -18.14 24.32
N SER A 57 -7.15 -17.70 23.16
CA SER A 57 -6.93 -16.27 22.86
C SER A 57 -7.47 -15.80 21.50
N LEU A 58 -8.44 -16.52 20.91
CA LEU A 58 -9.01 -16.14 19.59
C LEU A 58 -9.52 -14.70 19.57
N GLY A 59 -10.20 -14.25 20.63
CA GLY A 59 -10.68 -12.88 20.72
C GLY A 59 -9.56 -11.84 20.77
N ALA A 60 -8.51 -12.09 21.53
CA ALA A 60 -7.36 -11.19 21.64
C ALA A 60 -6.54 -11.17 20.34
N SER A 61 -6.38 -12.32 19.67
CA SER A 61 -5.64 -12.44 18.40
C SER A 61 -6.34 -11.76 17.22
N LEU A 62 -7.67 -11.70 17.21
CA LEU A 62 -8.43 -10.98 16.19
C LEU A 62 -8.54 -9.47 16.47
N LEU A 63 -8.48 -9.08 17.76
CA LEU A 63 -8.58 -7.68 18.15
C LEU A 63 -7.32 -6.89 17.77
N SER A 64 -6.15 -7.53 17.76
CA SER A 64 -4.89 -6.89 17.42
C SER A 64 -4.85 -6.37 15.96
N PRO A 65 -5.13 -7.18 14.91
CA PRO A 65 -5.21 -6.69 13.54
C PRO A 65 -6.31 -5.65 13.33
N LEU A 66 -7.44 -5.79 14.01
CA LEU A 66 -8.53 -4.84 13.90
C LEU A 66 -8.14 -3.46 14.45
N LYS A 67 -7.40 -3.41 15.56
CA LYS A 67 -6.83 -2.18 16.12
C LYS A 67 -5.77 -1.58 15.19
N GLU A 68 -4.90 -2.41 14.63
CA GLU A 68 -3.86 -2.00 13.69
C GLU A 68 -4.48 -1.35 12.45
N ILE A 69 -5.46 -2.00 11.81
CA ILE A 69 -6.14 -1.51 10.61
C ILE A 69 -6.98 -0.27 10.93
N GLY A 70 -7.85 -0.35 11.95
CA GLY A 70 -8.72 0.76 12.35
C GLY A 70 -7.94 1.97 12.82
N GLY A 71 -6.89 1.76 13.62
CA GLY A 71 -5.99 2.79 14.09
C GLY A 71 -5.26 3.47 12.93
N ALA A 72 -4.73 2.70 11.97
CA ALA A 72 -4.07 3.24 10.78
C ALA A 72 -4.99 4.14 9.95
N LEU A 73 -6.24 3.73 9.74
CA LEU A 73 -7.22 4.52 8.99
C LEU A 73 -7.57 5.82 9.73
N VAL A 74 -7.82 5.76 11.02
CA VAL A 74 -8.19 6.94 11.82
C VAL A 74 -7.02 7.93 11.93
N VAL A 75 -5.83 7.43 12.30
CA VAL A 75 -4.63 8.28 12.44
C VAL A 75 -4.20 8.84 11.09
N GLY A 76 -4.24 8.01 10.03
CA GLY A 76 -3.94 8.44 8.66
C GLY A 76 -4.90 9.53 8.17
N ALA A 77 -6.20 9.37 8.40
CA ALA A 77 -7.19 10.39 8.06
C ALA A 77 -6.97 11.68 8.84
N ALA A 78 -6.75 11.59 10.16
CA ALA A 78 -6.45 12.76 10.99
C ALA A 78 -5.19 13.50 10.51
N LEU A 79 -4.12 12.75 10.22
CA LEU A 79 -2.88 13.32 9.67
C LEU A 79 -3.11 13.95 8.29
N GLY A 80 -3.97 13.36 7.45
CA GLY A 80 -4.39 13.93 6.18
C GLY A 80 -5.08 15.28 6.32
N PHE A 81 -5.99 15.42 7.28
CA PHE A 81 -6.63 16.72 7.57
C PHE A 81 -5.63 17.76 8.08
N VAL A 82 -4.69 17.35 8.96
CA VAL A 82 -3.61 18.25 9.42
C VAL A 82 -2.73 18.66 8.24
N PHE A 83 -2.46 17.76 7.31
CA PHE A 83 -1.66 18.05 6.12
C PHE A 83 -2.30 19.09 5.19
N LEU A 84 -3.63 19.14 5.10
CA LEU A 84 -4.33 20.14 4.28
C LEU A 84 -4.06 21.58 4.76
N LEU A 85 -3.78 21.79 6.05
CA LEU A 85 -3.53 23.13 6.61
C LEU A 85 -2.30 23.81 5.97
N PRO A 86 -1.08 23.22 6.03
CA PRO A 86 0.09 23.84 5.41
C PRO A 86 -0.02 23.91 3.89
N LEU A 87 -0.72 22.97 3.22
CA LEU A 87 -0.91 23.01 1.77
C LEU A 87 -1.66 24.27 1.30
N ARG A 88 -2.50 24.85 2.13
CA ARG A 88 -3.18 26.11 1.82
C ARG A 88 -2.23 27.32 1.78
N PHE A 89 -1.20 27.31 2.61
CA PHE A 89 -0.25 28.42 2.75
C PHE A 89 0.92 28.31 1.77
N PHE A 90 1.39 27.11 1.51
CA PHE A 90 2.57 26.88 0.67
C PHE A 90 2.15 26.53 -0.78
N LYS A 91 2.36 27.49 -1.69
CA LYS A 91 2.00 27.30 -3.11
C LYS A 91 3.19 26.96 -4.02
N LYS A 92 4.44 27.20 -3.57
CA LYS A 92 5.64 26.88 -4.36
C LYS A 92 5.87 25.37 -4.42
N ALA A 93 6.16 24.85 -5.62
CA ALA A 93 6.35 23.42 -5.88
C ALA A 93 7.37 22.75 -4.95
N GLY A 94 8.54 23.38 -4.73
CA GLY A 94 9.56 22.85 -3.83
C GLY A 94 9.10 22.74 -2.37
N ASN A 95 8.38 23.74 -1.87
CA ASN A 95 7.84 23.70 -0.50
C ASN A 95 6.77 22.63 -0.35
N ARG A 96 5.90 22.48 -1.35
CA ARG A 96 4.88 21.42 -1.37
C ARG A 96 5.51 20.03 -1.38
N LEU A 97 6.55 19.82 -2.20
CA LEU A 97 7.26 18.55 -2.23
C LEU A 97 7.91 18.23 -0.88
N SER A 98 8.56 19.21 -0.26
CA SER A 98 9.14 19.03 1.09
C SER A 98 8.08 18.70 2.14
N LEU A 99 6.90 19.32 2.06
CA LEU A 99 5.77 19.02 2.93
C LEU A 99 5.26 17.58 2.71
N ILE A 100 5.08 17.15 1.45
CA ILE A 100 4.63 15.80 1.10
C ILE A 100 5.60 14.78 1.71
N VAL A 101 6.89 14.92 1.46
CA VAL A 101 7.93 14.03 1.98
C VAL A 101 7.95 14.05 3.51
N GLY A 102 7.89 15.24 4.12
CA GLY A 102 7.85 15.40 5.59
C GLY A 102 6.66 14.71 6.23
N PHE A 103 5.45 14.86 5.66
CA PHE A 103 4.25 14.19 6.17
C PHE A 103 4.25 12.68 5.96
N ILE A 104 4.85 12.18 4.87
CA ILE A 104 5.06 10.74 4.67
C ILE A 104 5.95 10.19 5.79
N PHE A 105 7.13 10.80 6.04
CA PHE A 105 8.02 10.35 7.11
C PHE A 105 7.40 10.49 8.50
N LEU A 106 6.62 11.55 8.75
CA LEU A 106 5.88 11.72 9.98
C LEU A 106 4.84 10.60 10.15
N GLY A 107 4.13 10.25 9.09
CA GLY A 107 3.17 9.15 9.06
C GLY A 107 3.83 7.79 9.34
N LEU A 108 4.96 7.51 8.69
CA LEU A 108 5.73 6.29 8.92
C LEU A 108 6.21 6.19 10.37
N GLY A 109 6.79 7.26 10.92
CA GLY A 109 7.25 7.28 12.31
C GLY A 109 6.11 7.12 13.33
N LEU A 110 4.95 7.73 13.07
CA LEU A 110 3.76 7.54 13.91
C LEU A 110 3.20 6.12 13.81
N ALA A 111 3.19 5.52 12.62
CA ALA A 111 2.73 4.16 12.42
C ALA A 111 3.61 3.17 13.18
N GLU A 112 4.94 3.30 13.06
CA GLU A 112 5.91 2.47 13.78
C GLU A 112 5.74 2.62 15.30
N TRP A 113 5.66 3.86 15.80
CA TRP A 113 5.50 4.12 17.23
C TRP A 113 4.21 3.57 17.82
N LEU A 114 3.11 3.61 17.06
CA LEU A 114 1.79 3.13 17.50
C LEU A 114 1.56 1.65 17.17
N GLY A 115 2.47 0.98 16.45
CA GLY A 115 2.30 -0.39 15.97
C GLY A 115 1.15 -0.53 14.97
N LEU A 116 1.02 0.43 14.06
CA LEU A 116 -0.04 0.50 13.03
C LEU A 116 0.53 0.14 11.66
N SER A 117 -0.34 -0.22 10.72
CA SER A 117 0.05 -0.45 9.34
C SER A 117 0.45 0.85 8.65
N GLU A 118 1.73 0.99 8.34
CA GLU A 118 2.32 2.17 7.67
C GLU A 118 1.65 2.45 6.33
N LEU A 119 1.42 1.39 5.54
CA LEU A 119 0.83 1.50 4.23
C LEU A 119 -0.62 1.98 4.29
N LEU A 120 -1.44 1.40 5.18
CA LEU A 120 -2.83 1.83 5.37
C LEU A 120 -2.92 3.25 5.90
N LEU A 121 -2.01 3.65 6.80
CA LEU A 121 -1.96 5.02 7.31
C LEU A 121 -1.67 6.02 6.17
N CYS A 122 -0.66 5.75 5.35
CA CYS A 122 -0.33 6.61 4.21
C CYS A 122 -1.45 6.62 3.16
N MET A 123 -2.12 5.47 2.91
CA MET A 123 -3.28 5.41 2.01
C MET A 123 -4.44 6.26 2.54
N ALA A 124 -4.77 6.17 3.82
CA ALA A 124 -5.83 6.98 4.42
C ALA A 124 -5.50 8.48 4.37
N MET A 125 -4.25 8.86 4.67
CA MET A 125 -3.77 10.23 4.54
C MET A 125 -3.91 10.74 3.10
N GLY A 126 -3.46 9.94 2.11
CA GLY A 126 -3.58 10.25 0.69
C GLY A 126 -5.03 10.38 0.22
N ALA A 127 -5.92 9.51 0.71
CA ALA A 127 -7.34 9.57 0.40
C ALA A 127 -7.99 10.87 0.88
N VAL A 128 -7.65 11.34 2.09
CA VAL A 128 -8.14 12.64 2.59
C VAL A 128 -7.63 13.78 1.71
N VAL A 129 -6.34 13.80 1.37
CA VAL A 129 -5.78 14.84 0.51
C VAL A 129 -6.43 14.82 -0.87
N ALA A 130 -6.65 13.64 -1.45
CA ALA A 130 -7.28 13.50 -2.76
C ALA A 130 -8.73 14.00 -2.81
N ASN A 131 -9.48 13.84 -1.72
CA ASN A 131 -10.89 14.23 -1.67
C ASN A 131 -11.11 15.66 -1.20
N PHE A 132 -10.25 16.20 -0.33
CA PHE A 132 -10.47 17.49 0.33
C PHE A 132 -9.50 18.60 -0.09
N SER A 133 -8.46 18.29 -0.89
CA SER A 133 -7.57 19.32 -1.42
C SER A 133 -8.16 19.98 -2.66
N ALA A 134 -8.13 21.30 -2.72
CA ALA A 134 -8.56 22.06 -3.90
C ALA A 134 -7.58 21.93 -5.08
N ASP A 135 -6.36 21.45 -4.86
CA ASP A 135 -5.23 21.52 -5.79
C ASP A 135 -4.56 20.14 -5.99
N VAL A 136 -5.42 19.10 -6.02
CA VAL A 136 -4.99 17.68 -6.11
C VAL A 136 -4.09 17.43 -7.31
N GLY A 137 -4.41 18.00 -8.48
CA GLY A 137 -3.62 17.83 -9.69
C GLY A 137 -2.15 18.23 -9.53
N SER A 138 -1.91 19.41 -8.94
CA SER A 138 -0.55 19.87 -8.67
C SER A 138 0.22 18.98 -7.68
N ILE A 139 -0.47 18.42 -6.69
CA ILE A 139 0.13 17.49 -5.72
C ILE A 139 0.49 16.17 -6.40
N MET A 140 -0.41 15.64 -7.22
CA MET A 140 -0.17 14.41 -7.98
C MET A 140 0.99 14.56 -8.97
N ASP A 141 1.07 15.69 -9.70
CA ASP A 141 2.18 15.96 -10.62
C ASP A 141 3.53 15.99 -9.89
N LEU A 142 3.57 16.58 -8.69
CA LEU A 142 4.79 16.58 -7.85
C LEU A 142 5.17 15.16 -7.39
N CYS A 143 4.21 14.36 -6.95
CA CYS A 143 4.44 12.97 -6.57
C CYS A 143 4.92 12.16 -7.78
N ASP A 144 4.31 12.35 -8.93
CA ASP A 144 4.67 11.67 -10.18
C ASP A 144 6.10 11.97 -10.64
N GLY A 145 6.60 13.18 -10.40
CA GLY A 145 7.97 13.57 -10.71
C GLY A 145 9.03 12.86 -9.85
N VAL A 146 8.69 12.49 -8.61
CA VAL A 146 9.62 11.85 -7.65
C VAL A 146 9.45 10.33 -7.59
N THR A 147 8.32 9.81 -7.98
CA THR A 147 7.98 8.38 -7.94
C THR A 147 8.94 7.48 -8.74
N PRO A 148 9.37 7.81 -9.99
CA PRO A 148 10.23 6.92 -10.77
C PRO A 148 11.58 6.60 -10.11
N PRO A 149 12.36 7.57 -9.60
CA PRO A 149 13.62 7.25 -8.90
C PRO A 149 13.40 6.45 -7.62
N ILE A 150 12.32 6.69 -6.88
CA ILE A 150 11.98 5.93 -5.68
C ILE A 150 11.67 4.47 -6.05
N PHE A 151 10.88 4.24 -7.10
CA PHE A 151 10.62 2.89 -7.59
C PHE A 151 11.87 2.17 -8.06
N MET A 152 12.78 2.88 -8.75
CA MET A 152 14.07 2.30 -9.14
C MET A 152 14.85 1.81 -7.93
N LEU A 153 14.99 2.66 -6.91
CA LEU A 153 15.67 2.30 -5.66
C LEU A 153 14.99 1.11 -4.95
N PHE A 154 13.66 1.12 -4.89
CA PHE A 154 12.88 0.02 -4.31
C PHE A 154 13.13 -1.31 -5.04
N PHE A 155 13.09 -1.34 -6.36
CA PHE A 155 13.31 -2.57 -7.13
C PHE A 155 14.76 -3.05 -7.03
N VAL A 156 15.73 -2.14 -7.02
CA VAL A 156 17.16 -2.50 -6.84
C VAL A 156 17.38 -3.09 -5.43
N ALA A 157 16.87 -2.44 -4.39
CA ALA A 157 16.98 -2.93 -3.02
C ALA A 157 16.29 -4.29 -2.85
N SER A 158 15.06 -4.43 -3.33
CA SER A 158 14.31 -5.69 -3.28
C SER A 158 15.00 -6.81 -4.05
N GLY A 159 15.62 -6.49 -5.19
CA GLY A 159 16.41 -7.44 -5.96
C GLY A 159 17.70 -7.87 -5.24
N ALA A 160 18.37 -6.96 -4.56
CA ALA A 160 19.58 -7.23 -3.79
C ALA A 160 19.29 -8.12 -2.56
N ASP A 161 18.13 -7.97 -1.93
CA ASP A 161 17.70 -8.78 -0.79
C ASP A 161 17.25 -10.21 -1.20
N LEU A 162 17.12 -10.48 -2.49
CA LEU A 162 16.66 -11.77 -2.99
C LEU A 162 17.69 -12.87 -2.74
N LYS A 163 17.41 -13.76 -1.79
CA LYS A 163 18.26 -14.92 -1.47
C LYS A 163 17.98 -16.07 -2.43
N LEU A 164 18.71 -16.13 -3.53
CA LEU A 164 18.58 -17.20 -4.54
C LEU A 164 18.84 -18.60 -3.98
N SER A 165 19.63 -18.71 -2.90
CA SER A 165 19.93 -19.97 -2.23
C SER A 165 18.71 -20.64 -1.57
N VAL A 166 17.65 -19.90 -1.33
CA VAL A 166 16.39 -20.42 -0.73
C VAL A 166 15.46 -21.02 -1.79
N LEU A 167 15.63 -20.67 -3.08
CA LEU A 167 14.77 -21.16 -4.15
C LEU A 167 14.66 -22.70 -4.24
N PRO A 168 15.77 -23.49 -4.14
CA PRO A 168 15.66 -24.95 -4.16
C PRO A 168 14.89 -25.52 -2.97
N THR A 169 14.95 -24.86 -1.81
CA THR A 169 14.28 -25.31 -0.57
C THR A 169 12.77 -25.06 -0.62
N VAL A 170 12.34 -24.00 -1.32
CA VAL A 170 10.92 -23.66 -1.49
C VAL A 170 10.24 -24.52 -2.57
N GLY A 171 11.00 -25.08 -3.49
CA GLY A 171 10.69 -26.08 -4.54
C GLY A 171 9.20 -26.28 -4.85
N LEU A 172 8.63 -27.36 -4.33
CA LEU A 172 7.24 -27.75 -4.59
C LEU A 172 6.22 -26.72 -4.09
N ILE A 173 6.45 -26.09 -2.93
CA ILE A 173 5.56 -25.08 -2.37
C ILE A 173 5.51 -23.85 -3.28
N GLY A 174 6.67 -23.45 -3.84
CA GLY A 174 6.73 -22.34 -4.80
C GLY A 174 5.96 -22.63 -6.08
N VAL A 175 6.05 -23.83 -6.62
CA VAL A 175 5.28 -24.24 -7.80
C VAL A 175 3.77 -24.23 -7.50
N ILE A 176 3.35 -24.82 -6.40
CA ILE A 176 1.94 -24.82 -5.96
C ILE A 176 1.42 -23.38 -5.80
N TYR A 177 2.22 -22.50 -5.18
CA TYR A 177 1.89 -21.10 -5.02
C TYR A 177 1.66 -20.40 -6.36
N ILE A 178 2.56 -20.59 -7.34
CA ILE A 178 2.45 -19.99 -8.67
C ILE A 178 1.18 -20.47 -9.38
N VAL A 179 0.95 -21.79 -9.39
CA VAL A 179 -0.22 -22.40 -10.03
C VAL A 179 -1.51 -21.89 -9.41
N LEU A 180 -1.63 -21.89 -8.08
CA LEU A 180 -2.81 -21.39 -7.39
C LEU A 180 -3.03 -19.89 -7.60
N ARG A 181 -1.95 -19.10 -7.67
CA ARG A 181 -2.01 -17.67 -7.97
C ARG A 181 -2.55 -17.40 -9.38
N VAL A 182 -2.03 -18.09 -10.38
CA VAL A 182 -2.48 -17.96 -11.78
C VAL A 182 -3.92 -18.39 -11.92
N ALA A 183 -4.27 -19.56 -11.37
CA ALA A 183 -5.64 -20.06 -11.39
C ALA A 183 -6.62 -19.10 -10.68
N GLY A 184 -6.27 -18.63 -9.48
CA GLY A 184 -7.10 -17.69 -8.73
C GLY A 184 -7.34 -16.37 -9.46
N LYS A 185 -6.32 -15.83 -10.13
CA LYS A 185 -6.48 -14.61 -10.95
C LYS A 185 -7.33 -14.85 -12.19
N TYR A 186 -7.15 -15.99 -12.84
CA TYR A 186 -7.95 -16.34 -14.02
C TYR A 186 -9.43 -16.49 -13.67
N PHE A 187 -9.76 -17.27 -12.65
CA PHE A 187 -11.14 -17.46 -12.21
C PHE A 187 -11.78 -16.22 -11.58
N GLY A 188 -10.97 -15.35 -10.97
CA GLY A 188 -11.46 -14.09 -10.41
C GLY A 188 -11.71 -12.99 -11.45
N ALA A 189 -11.13 -13.11 -12.64
CA ALA A 189 -11.31 -12.16 -13.75
C ALA A 189 -12.34 -12.62 -14.79
N ALA A 190 -12.76 -13.89 -14.77
CA ALA A 190 -13.78 -14.47 -15.66
C ALA A 190 -15.19 -14.22 -15.14
#